data_80c3e7bbd31ab09d14683dbfdb3e013a
#
_entry.id   80c3e7bbd31ab09d14683dbfdb3e013a
#
_cell.length_a   1.000
_cell.length_b   1.000
_cell.length_c   1.000
_cell.angle_alpha   90.00
_cell.angle_beta   90.00
_cell.angle_gamma   90.00
#
_symmetry.space_group_name_H-M   'P 1'
#
loop_
_entity.id
_entity.type
_entity.pdbx_description
1 polymer ?
#
loop_
_entity_poly.entity_id
_entity_poly.type
_entity_poly.pdbx_seq_one_letter_code
_entity_poly.pdbx_strand_id
1 'polypeptide(L)'
;VNIEIVPNIEVMQILLSGMYVQSLSMCGYDVQTCVNCRGAAEYFQLEHIVRGWDEVIVKSMDDDTCLGIMDWAQEISSCQWVYRLSKRYLRQYFVDIVKDDDRLASISTELLMETISSDFLQCEEWMVLAVLLRWADLKNPDDENKANNIINDINKEFNIPTSFKPNVHQ
;
A
#
# COMPACT_ATOMS: atom_id res chain seq x y z
N VAL A 1 -20.73 -8.41 9.43
CA VAL A 1 -19.75 -8.70 10.48
C VAL A 1 -19.75 -7.50 11.39
N ASN A 2 -20.32 -7.63 12.59
CA ASN A 2 -20.19 -6.59 13.63
C ASN A 2 -18.75 -6.65 14.14
N ILE A 3 -17.93 -5.71 13.69
CA ILE A 3 -16.63 -5.45 14.32
C ILE A 3 -16.96 -4.66 15.60
N GLU A 4 -16.95 -5.34 16.74
CA GLU A 4 -16.93 -4.67 18.04
C GLU A 4 -15.57 -3.98 18.18
N ILE A 5 -15.52 -2.71 17.78
CA ILE A 5 -14.39 -1.84 18.13
C ILE A 5 -14.57 -1.52 19.59
N VAL A 6 -13.95 -2.32 20.47
CA VAL A 6 -13.74 -1.92 21.86
C VAL A 6 -12.54 -0.97 21.86
N PRO A 7 -12.72 0.32 21.99
CA PRO A 7 -11.57 1.24 21.99
C PRO A 7 -10.65 0.87 23.14
N ASN A 8 -9.39 0.64 22.85
CA ASN A 8 -8.35 0.49 23.87
C ASN A 8 -8.30 1.78 24.72
N ILE A 9 -7.97 1.66 25.99
CA ILE A 9 -7.86 2.79 26.93
C ILE A 9 -6.93 3.88 26.37
N GLU A 10 -5.84 3.49 25.74
CA GLU A 10 -4.90 4.40 25.09
C GLU A 10 -5.55 5.23 23.97
N VAL A 11 -6.29 4.58 23.07
CA VAL A 11 -7.04 5.24 21.99
C VAL A 11 -8.03 6.25 22.55
N MET A 12 -8.74 5.88 23.63
CA MET A 12 -9.70 6.79 24.29
C MET A 12 -9.01 7.99 24.94
N GLN A 13 -7.86 7.80 25.56
CA GLN A 13 -7.07 8.90 26.14
C GLN A 13 -6.59 9.87 25.06
N ILE A 14 -6.10 9.36 23.92
CA ILE A 14 -5.67 10.16 22.77
C ILE A 14 -6.84 10.97 22.22
N LEU A 15 -8.02 10.35 22.03
CA LEU A 15 -9.21 11.02 21.53
C LEU A 15 -9.68 12.13 22.48
N LEU A 16 -9.79 11.84 23.79
CA LEU A 16 -10.17 12.82 24.77
C LEU A 16 -9.20 14.01 24.80
N SER A 17 -7.90 13.73 24.75
CA SER A 17 -6.87 14.78 24.65
C SER A 17 -7.06 15.64 23.41
N GLY A 18 -7.33 15.04 22.24
CA GLY A 18 -7.60 15.74 20.99
C GLY A 18 -8.85 16.64 21.07
N MET A 19 -9.88 16.20 21.77
CA MET A 19 -11.11 16.98 21.97
C MET A 19 -10.88 18.23 22.82
N TYR A 20 -10.03 18.14 23.85
CA TYR A 20 -9.79 19.27 24.78
C TYR A 20 -8.73 20.24 24.27
N VAL A 21 -7.69 19.77 23.58
CA VAL A 21 -6.53 20.59 23.22
C VAL A 21 -6.69 21.27 21.87
N GLN A 22 -7.69 20.88 21.06
CA GLN A 22 -7.95 21.39 19.69
C GLN A 22 -6.73 21.34 18.73
N SER A 23 -5.61 20.83 19.21
CA SER A 23 -4.44 20.52 18.42
C SER A 23 -4.08 19.07 18.68
N LEU A 24 -4.37 18.22 17.72
CA LEU A 24 -3.85 16.87 17.72
C LEU A 24 -2.33 17.00 17.54
N SER A 25 -1.60 17.01 18.67
CA SER A 25 -0.13 16.86 18.64
C SER A 25 0.16 15.41 18.26
N MET A 26 0.20 15.15 16.95
CA MET A 26 0.18 13.82 16.36
C MET A 26 1.58 13.29 16.07
N CYS A 27 2.59 13.89 16.66
CA CYS A 27 3.96 13.44 16.51
C CYS A 27 4.21 12.21 17.40
N GLY A 28 4.50 11.07 16.78
CA GLY A 28 5.07 9.90 17.47
C GLY A 28 4.14 8.68 17.61
N TYR A 29 2.94 8.70 17.05
CA TYR A 29 2.09 7.52 16.98
C TYR A 29 2.38 6.71 15.72
N ASP A 30 2.40 5.38 15.86
CA ASP A 30 2.46 4.49 14.71
C ASP A 30 1.14 4.54 13.90
N VAL A 31 1.22 4.11 12.64
CA VAL A 31 0.08 4.15 11.71
C VAL A 31 -1.11 3.36 12.23
N GLN A 32 -0.88 2.22 12.90
CA GLN A 32 -1.96 1.39 13.44
C GLN A 32 -2.72 2.12 14.55
N THR A 33 -2.02 2.81 15.42
CA THR A 33 -2.64 3.66 16.44
C THR A 33 -3.44 4.80 15.82
N CYS A 34 -2.92 5.45 14.77
CA CYS A 34 -3.65 6.50 14.03
C CYS A 34 -4.95 5.97 13.41
N VAL A 35 -4.89 4.79 12.78
CA VAL A 35 -6.05 4.11 12.19
C VAL A 35 -7.10 3.77 13.25
N ASN A 36 -6.66 3.25 14.41
CA ASN A 36 -7.55 2.92 15.52
C ASN A 36 -8.23 4.17 16.09
N CYS A 37 -7.48 5.27 16.28
CA CYS A 37 -8.03 6.55 16.75
C CYS A 37 -9.03 7.13 15.75
N ARG A 38 -8.73 7.05 14.45
CA ARG A 38 -9.64 7.47 13.38
C ARG A 38 -10.93 6.67 13.40
N GLY A 39 -10.84 5.32 13.50
CA GLY A 39 -12.02 4.45 13.59
C GLY A 39 -12.88 4.72 14.80
N ALA A 40 -12.27 4.94 15.98
CA ALA A 40 -12.98 5.31 17.17
C ALA A 40 -13.63 6.71 17.06
N ALA A 41 -12.95 7.69 16.45
CA ALA A 41 -13.52 9.02 16.18
C ALA A 41 -14.73 8.94 15.24
N GLU A 42 -14.69 8.09 14.22
CA GLU A 42 -15.82 7.84 13.30
C GLU A 42 -17.00 7.20 14.05
N TYR A 43 -16.74 6.21 14.90
CA TYR A 43 -17.76 5.58 15.73
C TYR A 43 -18.49 6.60 16.63
N PHE A 44 -17.75 7.57 17.21
CA PHE A 44 -18.33 8.65 18.03
C PHE A 44 -18.83 9.84 17.20
N GLN A 45 -18.82 9.76 15.87
CA GLN A 45 -19.29 10.82 14.97
C GLN A 45 -18.55 12.15 15.13
N LEU A 46 -17.26 12.11 15.44
CA LEU A 46 -16.39 13.27 15.65
C LEU A 46 -15.70 13.67 14.33
N GLU A 47 -16.47 14.17 13.35
CA GLU A 47 -16.00 14.41 11.98
C GLU A 47 -14.72 15.25 11.88
N HIS A 48 -14.59 16.29 12.73
CA HIS A 48 -13.40 17.15 12.71
C HIS A 48 -12.14 16.40 13.17
N ILE A 49 -12.28 15.45 14.10
CA ILE A 49 -11.20 14.60 14.58
C ILE A 49 -10.87 13.55 13.54
N VAL A 50 -11.86 12.97 12.88
CA VAL A 50 -11.67 12.02 11.75
C VAL A 50 -10.80 12.66 10.68
N ARG A 51 -11.14 13.88 10.24
CA ARG A 51 -10.33 14.60 9.22
C ARG A 51 -8.89 14.84 9.67
N GLY A 52 -8.72 15.20 10.94
CA GLY A 52 -7.38 15.37 11.52
C GLY A 52 -6.56 14.09 11.46
N TRP A 53 -7.14 12.95 11.81
CA TRP A 53 -6.46 11.65 11.71
C TRP A 53 -6.17 11.24 10.27
N ASP A 54 -7.10 11.47 9.34
CA ASP A 54 -6.86 11.23 7.92
C ASP A 54 -5.63 12.00 7.42
N GLU A 55 -5.46 13.27 7.80
CA GLU A 55 -4.28 14.07 7.44
C GLU A 55 -2.99 13.51 8.04
N VAL A 56 -3.05 12.99 9.28
CA VAL A 56 -1.87 12.39 9.93
C VAL A 56 -1.47 11.11 9.26
N ILE A 57 -2.43 10.22 8.99
CA ILE A 57 -2.19 8.96 8.28
C ILE A 57 -1.53 9.24 6.93
N VAL A 58 -2.02 10.24 6.20
CA VAL A 58 -1.42 10.63 4.91
C VAL A 58 0.00 11.19 5.07
N LYS A 59 0.25 12.00 6.12
CA LYS A 59 1.59 12.55 6.39
C LYS A 59 2.59 11.50 6.88
N SER A 60 2.12 10.41 7.49
CA SER A 60 2.96 9.29 7.93
C SER A 60 3.21 8.25 6.82
N MET A 61 2.70 8.49 5.61
CA MET A 61 2.91 7.60 4.49
C MET A 61 4.36 7.65 4.02
N ASP A 62 5.00 6.50 4.04
CA ASP A 62 6.36 6.25 3.56
C ASP A 62 6.43 4.90 2.82
N ASP A 63 7.63 4.47 2.46
CA ASP A 63 7.84 3.24 1.70
C ASP A 63 7.43 1.99 2.49
N ASP A 64 7.50 2.04 3.82
CA ASP A 64 7.15 0.92 4.70
C ASP A 64 5.65 0.85 4.98
N THR A 65 4.98 1.98 5.07
CA THR A 65 3.59 2.10 5.51
C THR A 65 2.58 2.20 4.37
N CYS A 66 3.02 2.57 3.17
CA CYS A 66 2.17 2.84 2.01
C CYS A 66 1.20 1.70 1.70
N LEU A 67 1.68 0.45 1.63
CA LEU A 67 0.84 -0.72 1.30
C LEU A 67 -0.19 -0.99 2.39
N GLY A 68 0.20 -0.93 3.67
CA GLY A 68 -0.72 -1.11 4.79
C GLY A 68 -1.80 -0.03 4.86
N ILE A 69 -1.43 1.25 4.61
CA ILE A 69 -2.40 2.35 4.53
C ILE A 69 -3.36 2.14 3.35
N MET A 70 -2.85 1.67 2.22
CA MET A 70 -3.65 1.42 1.03
C MET A 70 -4.68 0.31 1.26
N ASP A 71 -4.26 -0.84 1.84
CA ASP A 71 -5.14 -1.97 2.15
C ASP A 71 -6.24 -1.54 3.13
N TRP A 72 -5.87 -0.85 4.20
CA TRP A 72 -6.84 -0.30 5.15
C TRP A 72 -7.83 0.66 4.48
N ALA A 73 -7.36 1.60 3.66
CA ALA A 73 -8.20 2.62 3.04
C ALA A 73 -9.13 2.05 1.96
N GLN A 74 -8.79 0.91 1.35
CA GLN A 74 -9.59 0.24 0.35
C GLN A 74 -10.93 -0.25 0.92
N GLU A 75 -10.92 -0.73 2.16
CA GLU A 75 -12.10 -1.31 2.82
C GLU A 75 -13.09 -0.24 3.32
N ILE A 76 -12.66 1.02 3.42
CA ILE A 76 -13.43 2.09 4.05
C ILE A 76 -13.92 3.09 3.00
N SER A 77 -15.23 3.15 2.80
CA SER A 77 -15.84 4.02 1.79
C SER A 77 -15.50 5.51 1.97
N SER A 78 -15.38 5.99 3.22
CA SER A 78 -15.01 7.37 3.54
C SER A 78 -13.52 7.67 3.28
N CYS A 79 -12.66 6.65 3.13
CA CYS A 79 -11.21 6.76 2.92
C CYS A 79 -10.78 6.57 1.46
N GLN A 80 -11.69 6.56 0.50
CA GLN A 80 -11.36 6.35 -0.91
C GLN A 80 -10.36 7.39 -1.48
N TRP A 81 -10.32 8.58 -0.92
CA TRP A 81 -9.35 9.59 -1.31
C TRP A 81 -7.92 9.23 -0.79
N VAL A 82 -7.80 8.67 0.42
CA VAL A 82 -6.53 8.15 0.96
C VAL A 82 -6.04 7.00 0.10
N TYR A 83 -6.91 6.06 -0.26
CA TYR A 83 -6.60 4.95 -1.16
C TYR A 83 -6.01 5.42 -2.50
N ARG A 84 -6.66 6.42 -3.14
CA ARG A 84 -6.14 6.99 -4.40
C ARG A 84 -4.78 7.66 -4.23
N LEU A 85 -4.57 8.32 -3.09
CA LEU A 85 -3.30 8.96 -2.77
C LEU A 85 -2.19 7.94 -2.54
N SER A 86 -2.49 6.85 -1.81
CA SER A 86 -1.55 5.72 -1.61
C SER A 86 -1.17 5.07 -2.94
N LYS A 87 -2.13 4.87 -3.85
CA LYS A 87 -1.84 4.39 -5.21
C LYS A 87 -0.92 5.32 -5.98
N ARG A 88 -1.12 6.64 -5.85
CA ARG A 88 -0.23 7.61 -6.48
C ARG A 88 1.17 7.55 -5.89
N TYR A 89 1.27 7.45 -4.56
CA TYR A 89 2.54 7.28 -3.85
C TYR A 89 3.26 6.01 -4.30
N LEU A 90 2.56 4.88 -4.36
CA LEU A 90 3.10 3.60 -4.85
C LEU A 90 3.69 3.73 -6.26
N ARG A 91 3.01 4.41 -7.20
CA ARG A 91 3.50 4.61 -8.57
C ARG A 91 4.74 5.51 -8.63
N GLN A 92 4.81 6.51 -7.76
CA GLN A 92 5.91 7.46 -7.69
C GLN A 92 7.17 6.85 -7.08
N TYR A 93 7.02 6.04 -6.02
CA TYR A 93 8.12 5.44 -5.26
C TYR A 93 8.17 3.91 -5.44
N PHE A 94 7.66 3.42 -6.55
CA PHE A 94 7.50 1.98 -6.80
C PHE A 94 8.77 1.19 -6.53
N VAL A 95 9.90 1.61 -7.11
CA VAL A 95 11.19 0.92 -6.97
C VAL A 95 11.64 0.83 -5.51
N ASP A 96 11.46 1.89 -4.74
CA ASP A 96 11.89 1.93 -3.34
C ASP A 96 11.00 1.05 -2.46
N ILE A 97 9.70 1.05 -2.70
CA ILE A 97 8.73 0.21 -1.98
C ILE A 97 8.98 -1.28 -2.24
N VAL A 98 9.24 -1.68 -3.50
CA VAL A 98 9.43 -3.08 -3.89
C VAL A 98 10.86 -3.61 -3.69
N LYS A 99 11.78 -2.83 -3.13
CA LYS A 99 13.13 -3.31 -2.78
C LYS A 99 13.11 -4.42 -1.73
N ASP A 100 12.16 -4.37 -0.83
CA ASP A 100 11.95 -5.36 0.21
C ASP A 100 11.13 -6.54 -0.32
N ASP A 101 11.60 -7.78 -0.08
CA ASP A 101 10.97 -8.99 -0.57
C ASP A 101 9.61 -9.26 0.07
N ASP A 102 9.46 -8.96 1.36
CA ASP A 102 8.22 -9.19 2.09
C ASP A 102 7.12 -8.23 1.58
N ARG A 103 7.48 -6.98 1.35
CA ARG A 103 6.59 -5.99 0.73
C ARG A 103 6.20 -6.39 -0.69
N LEU A 104 7.18 -6.76 -1.50
CA LEU A 104 6.92 -7.21 -2.87
C LEU A 104 6.02 -8.45 -2.89
N ALA A 105 6.25 -9.43 -2.01
CA ALA A 105 5.42 -10.61 -1.88
C ALA A 105 3.99 -10.30 -1.40
N SER A 106 3.77 -9.22 -0.65
CA SER A 106 2.44 -8.81 -0.18
C SER A 106 1.56 -8.22 -1.30
N ILE A 107 2.16 -7.70 -2.37
CA ILE A 107 1.41 -7.09 -3.48
C ILE A 107 0.60 -8.14 -4.23
N SER A 108 -0.70 -7.89 -4.41
CA SER A 108 -1.57 -8.76 -5.22
C SER A 108 -1.25 -8.63 -6.71
N THR A 109 -1.60 -9.66 -7.49
CA THR A 109 -1.43 -9.65 -8.95
C THR A 109 -2.14 -8.46 -9.58
N GLU A 110 -3.38 -8.21 -9.15
CA GLU A 110 -4.23 -7.15 -9.67
C GLU A 110 -3.60 -5.76 -9.43
N LEU A 111 -3.11 -5.52 -8.19
CA LEU A 111 -2.48 -4.26 -7.84
C LEU A 111 -1.16 -4.06 -8.58
N LEU A 112 -0.35 -5.12 -8.71
CA LEU A 112 0.89 -5.06 -9.46
C LEU A 112 0.63 -4.72 -10.92
N MET A 113 -0.31 -5.43 -11.56
CA MET A 113 -0.70 -5.20 -12.96
C MET A 113 -1.24 -3.78 -13.18
N GLU A 114 -2.13 -3.30 -12.31
CA GLU A 114 -2.64 -1.93 -12.36
C GLU A 114 -1.53 -0.89 -12.22
N THR A 115 -0.54 -1.16 -11.34
CA THR A 115 0.57 -0.24 -11.09
C THR A 115 1.50 -0.14 -12.29
N ILE A 116 1.91 -1.28 -12.87
CA ILE A 116 2.83 -1.32 -14.01
C ILE A 116 2.20 -0.88 -15.32
N SER A 117 0.87 -1.02 -15.47
CA SER A 117 0.12 -0.54 -16.64
C SER A 117 -0.12 0.97 -16.62
N SER A 118 0.27 1.64 -15.56
CA SER A 118 -0.02 3.06 -15.38
C SER A 118 0.99 3.95 -16.10
N ASP A 119 0.51 4.89 -16.93
CA ASP A 119 1.34 5.93 -17.57
C ASP A 119 2.05 6.85 -16.55
N PHE A 120 1.65 6.80 -15.28
CA PHE A 120 2.24 7.60 -14.20
C PHE A 120 3.30 6.85 -13.39
N LEU A 121 3.68 5.64 -13.80
CA LEU A 121 4.73 4.88 -13.13
C LEU A 121 6.09 5.55 -13.37
N GLN A 122 6.77 5.94 -12.28
CA GLN A 122 8.11 6.54 -12.35
C GLN A 122 9.18 5.45 -12.22
N CYS A 123 9.33 4.65 -13.26
CA CYS A 123 10.26 3.55 -13.27
C CYS A 123 10.72 3.26 -14.71
N GLU A 124 11.96 2.83 -14.89
CA GLU A 124 12.47 2.38 -16.20
C GLU A 124 11.93 0.98 -16.53
N GLU A 125 11.67 0.71 -17.81
CA GLU A 125 11.07 -0.56 -18.27
C GLU A 125 11.86 -1.80 -17.84
N TRP A 126 13.19 -1.73 -17.83
CA TRP A 126 14.02 -2.85 -17.40
C TRP A 126 13.89 -3.13 -15.88
N MET A 127 13.63 -2.10 -15.06
CA MET A 127 13.36 -2.26 -13.64
C MET A 127 12.01 -2.94 -13.41
N VAL A 128 11.00 -2.58 -14.20
CA VAL A 128 9.69 -3.25 -14.15
C VAL A 128 9.85 -4.73 -14.42
N LEU A 129 10.61 -5.09 -15.47
CA LEU A 129 10.87 -6.49 -15.81
C LEU A 129 11.61 -7.21 -14.65
N ALA A 130 12.63 -6.60 -14.08
CA ALA A 130 13.37 -7.18 -12.95
C ALA A 130 12.47 -7.41 -11.72
N VAL A 131 11.58 -6.47 -11.41
CA VAL A 131 10.60 -6.58 -10.30
C VAL A 131 9.60 -7.71 -10.59
N LEU A 132 9.10 -7.82 -11.82
CA LEU A 132 8.16 -8.88 -12.21
C LEU A 132 8.78 -10.27 -12.07
N LEU A 133 10.02 -10.45 -12.52
CA LEU A 133 10.75 -11.71 -12.38
C LEU A 133 10.89 -12.08 -10.91
N ARG A 134 11.38 -11.14 -10.10
CA ARG A 134 11.55 -11.33 -8.65
C ARG A 134 10.22 -11.63 -7.94
N TRP A 135 9.15 -10.93 -8.29
CA TRP A 135 7.82 -11.18 -7.73
C TRP A 135 7.29 -12.57 -8.10
N ALA A 136 7.50 -13.01 -9.35
CA ALA A 136 7.11 -14.33 -9.80
C ALA A 136 7.86 -15.44 -9.03
N ASP A 137 9.16 -15.25 -8.78
CA ASP A 137 9.98 -16.18 -7.98
C ASP A 137 9.50 -16.23 -6.53
N LEU A 138 9.18 -15.09 -5.91
CA LEU A 138 8.66 -15.03 -4.53
C LEU A 138 7.30 -15.70 -4.38
N LYS A 139 6.43 -15.59 -5.38
CA LYS A 139 5.09 -16.22 -5.33
C LYS A 139 5.11 -17.72 -5.60
N ASN A 140 6.10 -18.23 -6.33
CA ASN A 140 6.16 -19.62 -6.76
C ASN A 140 7.59 -20.19 -6.68
N PRO A 141 8.15 -20.35 -5.47
CA PRO A 141 9.55 -20.77 -5.30
C PRO A 141 9.85 -22.18 -5.82
N ASP A 142 8.83 -23.02 -6.02
CA ASP A 142 8.97 -24.44 -6.40
C ASP A 142 8.63 -24.73 -7.88
N ASP A 143 8.29 -23.71 -8.68
CA ASP A 143 7.76 -23.96 -10.02
C ASP A 143 8.33 -23.02 -11.09
N GLU A 144 9.55 -23.33 -11.59
CA GLU A 144 10.18 -22.57 -12.69
C GLU A 144 9.27 -22.39 -13.91
N ASN A 145 8.34 -23.32 -14.14
CA ASN A 145 7.42 -23.23 -15.28
C ASN A 145 6.29 -22.23 -15.06
N LYS A 146 5.87 -22.00 -13.80
CA LYS A 146 4.83 -21.03 -13.48
C LYS A 146 5.31 -19.58 -13.56
N ALA A 147 6.54 -19.31 -13.12
CA ALA A 147 7.16 -18.00 -13.30
C ALA A 147 7.22 -17.63 -14.79
N ASN A 148 7.63 -18.58 -15.64
CA ASN A 148 7.65 -18.39 -17.09
C ASN A 148 6.23 -18.21 -17.67
N ASN A 149 5.20 -18.86 -17.14
CA ASN A 149 3.82 -18.70 -17.60
C ASN A 149 3.27 -17.33 -17.22
N ILE A 150 3.51 -16.84 -16.00
CA ILE A 150 3.12 -15.49 -15.56
C ILE A 150 3.82 -14.43 -16.44
N ILE A 151 5.13 -14.60 -16.72
CA ILE A 151 5.87 -13.71 -17.59
C ILE A 151 5.32 -13.74 -19.02
N ASN A 152 4.95 -14.91 -19.53
CA ASN A 152 4.35 -15.06 -20.86
C ASN A 152 2.97 -14.43 -20.94
N ASP A 153 2.14 -14.53 -19.90
CA ASP A 153 0.83 -13.89 -19.84
C ASP A 153 0.98 -12.37 -19.79
N ILE A 154 1.92 -11.86 -18.99
CA ILE A 154 2.26 -10.44 -18.94
C ILE A 154 2.78 -9.96 -20.30
N ASN A 155 3.73 -10.66 -20.93
CA ASN A 155 4.26 -10.30 -22.24
C ASN A 155 3.17 -10.29 -23.32
N LYS A 156 2.18 -11.17 -23.22
CA LYS A 156 1.06 -11.27 -24.16
C LYS A 156 0.09 -10.10 -24.00
N GLU A 157 -0.15 -9.66 -22.76
CA GLU A 157 -1.05 -8.56 -22.44
C GLU A 157 -0.44 -7.20 -22.79
N PHE A 158 0.89 -7.05 -22.61
CA PHE A 158 1.62 -5.80 -22.91
C PHE A 158 2.25 -5.75 -24.29
N ASN A 159 2.07 -6.79 -25.13
CA ASN A 159 2.64 -6.86 -26.48
C ASN A 159 4.19 -6.68 -26.53
N ILE A 160 4.89 -7.09 -25.45
CA ILE A 160 6.34 -6.98 -25.33
C ILE A 160 6.98 -7.98 -26.31
N PRO A 161 7.89 -7.55 -27.20
CA PRO A 161 8.53 -8.45 -28.14
C PRO A 161 9.31 -9.55 -27.41
N THR A 162 9.05 -10.81 -27.70
CA THR A 162 9.68 -12.00 -27.12
C THR A 162 11.18 -12.14 -27.39
N SER A 163 11.82 -11.13 -27.97
CA SER A 163 13.25 -11.11 -28.28
C SER A 163 14.18 -10.74 -27.12
N PHE A 164 13.62 -10.33 -25.96
CA PHE A 164 14.42 -10.01 -24.79
C PHE A 164 14.63 -11.27 -23.94
N LYS A 165 15.67 -12.05 -24.25
CA LYS A 165 16.19 -13.05 -23.30
C LYS A 165 17.21 -12.35 -22.40
N PRO A 166 16.94 -12.17 -21.09
CA PRO A 166 17.98 -11.75 -20.17
C PRO A 166 19.08 -12.83 -20.18
N ASN A 167 20.32 -12.44 -20.44
CA ASN A 167 21.48 -13.31 -20.26
C ASN A 167 21.63 -13.58 -18.75
N VAL A 168 21.06 -14.67 -18.28
CA VAL A 168 21.26 -15.20 -16.92
C VAL A 168 22.52 -16.10 -16.98
N HIS A 169 23.69 -15.49 -17.20
CA HIS A 169 25.01 -16.10 -16.91
C HIS A 169 26.07 -15.00 -16.96
N GLN A 170 26.37 -14.42 -15.80
CA GLN A 170 27.74 -14.18 -15.29
C GLN A 170 27.70 -13.69 -13.85
#